data_a1f55b920933a903d8eb43f281562b66
#
_entry.id   a1f55b920933a903d8eb43f281562b66
#
_cell.length_a   1.000
_cell.length_b   1.000
_cell.length_c   1.000
_cell.angle_alpha   90.00
_cell.angle_beta   90.00
_cell.angle_gamma   90.00
#
_symmetry.space_group_name_H-M   'P 1'
#
loop_
_entity.id
_entity.type
_entity.pdbx_description
1 polymer ?
#
loop_
_entity_poly.entity_id
_entity_poly.type
_entity_poly.pdbx_seq_one_letter_code
_entity_poly.pdbx_strand_id
1 'polypeptide(L)'
;MIISKEHFAPATTPKKDISFPPILRPFKCDDLVRLGQDYDGGYIANSRDIEKSDILISMGIKDDWSFEMDFSKINDCEMVCLDKESQVSSDDLFYKGHRQMIYKNIGLEASSDTIPFDHIINLPSNKIFLKMDVEGEEYKFLDLLIQNSHKFSSICMEFHCLNEENNFDALLNFIGKIDQKLIHIHPNNCGMGFDKKWPHVIELSFTSSDNINYDPSLTLPHSLDMLCCPEGRDYQVTFFKP
;
A
#
# COMPACT_ATOMS: atom_id res chain seq x y z
N MET A 1 -6.45 13.97 20.24
CA MET A 1 -7.84 14.17 19.75
C MET A 1 -7.76 14.10 18.23
N ILE A 2 -7.99 12.90 17.69
CA ILE A 2 -7.96 12.65 16.25
C ILE A 2 -9.21 13.30 15.69
N ILE A 3 -9.04 14.35 14.90
CA ILE A 3 -10.13 15.00 14.18
C ILE A 3 -10.49 14.06 13.04
N SER A 4 -11.60 13.34 13.17
CA SER A 4 -12.19 12.62 12.05
C SER A 4 -12.60 13.64 10.98
N LYS A 5 -11.85 13.71 9.89
CA LYS A 5 -12.34 14.38 8.69
C LYS A 5 -13.56 13.57 8.21
N GLU A 6 -14.74 14.15 8.23
CA GLU A 6 -15.92 13.56 7.61
C GLU A 6 -15.71 13.61 6.10
N HIS A 7 -15.35 12.46 5.53
CA HIS A 7 -15.19 12.31 4.08
C HIS A 7 -16.55 12.02 3.46
N PHE A 8 -17.10 12.99 2.78
CA PHE A 8 -18.31 12.80 1.98
C PHE A 8 -17.95 12.23 0.62
N ALA A 9 -18.02 10.90 0.48
CA ALA A 9 -18.12 10.30 -0.85
C ALA A 9 -19.50 10.68 -1.44
N PRO A 10 -19.58 11.20 -2.68
CA PRO A 10 -20.86 11.50 -3.29
C PRO A 10 -21.66 10.19 -3.50
N ALA A 11 -22.78 10.07 -2.82
CA ALA A 11 -23.63 8.86 -2.75
C ALA A 11 -24.28 8.44 -4.08
N THR A 12 -23.96 9.08 -5.20
CA THR A 12 -24.69 8.89 -6.48
C THR A 12 -23.83 8.59 -7.70
N THR A 13 -22.52 8.41 -7.56
CA THR A 13 -21.67 8.04 -8.70
C THR A 13 -21.91 6.57 -9.07
N PRO A 14 -22.26 6.23 -10.32
CA PRO A 14 -22.46 4.85 -10.72
C PRO A 14 -21.16 4.06 -10.49
N LYS A 15 -21.22 2.99 -9.70
CA LYS A 15 -20.10 2.11 -9.46
C LYS A 15 -19.95 1.08 -10.59
N LYS A 16 -18.71 0.61 -10.80
CA LYS A 16 -18.44 -0.54 -11.65
C LYS A 16 -18.33 -1.79 -10.76
N ASP A 17 -19.18 -2.76 -11.01
CA ASP A 17 -19.09 -4.05 -10.32
C ASP A 17 -17.83 -4.80 -10.75
N ILE A 18 -17.06 -5.26 -9.78
CA ILE A 18 -15.93 -6.15 -9.98
C ILE A 18 -16.01 -7.31 -8.98
N SER A 19 -15.71 -8.51 -9.45
CA SER A 19 -15.71 -9.70 -8.60
C SER A 19 -14.34 -10.35 -8.61
N PHE A 20 -13.73 -10.45 -7.45
CA PHE A 20 -12.40 -11.03 -7.27
C PHE A 20 -12.43 -12.49 -6.78
N PRO A 21 -11.35 -13.26 -6.98
CA PRO A 21 -11.17 -14.55 -6.32
C PRO A 21 -11.23 -14.42 -4.79
N PRO A 22 -11.72 -15.45 -4.07
CA PRO A 22 -11.87 -15.41 -2.61
C PRO A 22 -10.60 -15.10 -1.82
N ILE A 23 -9.43 -15.42 -2.38
CA ILE A 23 -8.12 -15.14 -1.75
C ILE A 23 -7.86 -13.64 -1.59
N LEU A 24 -8.49 -12.79 -2.41
CA LEU A 24 -8.42 -11.32 -2.32
C LEU A 24 -9.43 -10.75 -1.33
N ARG A 25 -10.22 -11.57 -0.63
CA ARG A 25 -11.11 -11.07 0.42
C ARG A 25 -10.28 -10.69 1.65
N PRO A 26 -10.32 -9.42 2.06
CA PRO A 26 -9.56 -9.00 3.24
C PRO A 26 -10.17 -9.56 4.53
N PHE A 27 -9.33 -9.76 5.52
CA PHE A 27 -9.76 -9.95 6.89
C PHE A 27 -10.26 -8.62 7.46
N LYS A 28 -11.26 -8.67 8.31
CA LYS A 28 -11.73 -7.51 9.06
C LYS A 28 -10.67 -7.11 10.08
N CYS A 29 -10.31 -5.84 10.06
CA CYS A 29 -9.43 -5.17 11.01
C CYS A 29 -10.15 -3.94 11.56
N ASP A 30 -10.31 -3.84 12.87
CA ASP A 30 -11.04 -2.72 13.49
C ASP A 30 -10.16 -1.47 13.69
N ASP A 31 -8.85 -1.60 13.55
CA ASP A 31 -7.86 -0.54 13.81
C ASP A 31 -7.34 0.12 12.51
N LEU A 32 -8.16 0.11 11.45
CA LEU A 32 -7.78 0.74 10.18
C LEU A 32 -7.80 2.25 10.28
N VAL A 33 -6.79 2.88 9.70
CA VAL A 33 -6.65 4.32 9.52
C VAL A 33 -6.25 4.63 8.08
N ARG A 34 -6.67 5.78 7.57
CA ARG A 34 -6.21 6.31 6.29
C ARG A 34 -5.06 7.28 6.53
N LEU A 35 -3.97 7.13 5.80
CA LEU A 35 -2.79 7.99 5.79
C LEU A 35 -2.59 8.54 4.38
N GLY A 36 -2.06 9.75 4.30
CA GLY A 36 -1.80 10.43 3.03
C GLY A 36 -2.89 11.41 2.64
N GLN A 37 -2.72 11.99 1.47
CA GLN A 37 -3.62 13.01 0.95
C GLN A 37 -5.00 12.44 0.58
N ASP A 38 -5.95 13.33 0.37
CA ASP A 38 -7.24 12.97 -0.18
C ASP A 38 -7.06 12.48 -1.63
N TYR A 39 -7.89 11.55 -2.07
CA TYR A 39 -7.86 10.91 -3.40
C TYR A 39 -6.64 9.99 -3.58
N ASP A 40 -5.91 10.13 -4.68
CA ASP A 40 -4.72 9.35 -4.99
C ASP A 40 -3.58 9.61 -4.00
N GLY A 41 -2.76 8.61 -3.70
CA GLY A 41 -1.65 8.71 -2.73
C GLY A 41 -2.04 8.54 -1.26
N GLY A 42 -3.31 8.22 -0.95
CA GLY A 42 -3.74 7.89 0.40
C GLY A 42 -4.01 6.40 0.59
N TYR A 43 -3.39 5.78 1.60
CA TYR A 43 -3.46 4.35 1.87
C TYR A 43 -4.14 4.05 3.20
N ILE A 44 -4.82 2.91 3.27
CA ILE A 44 -5.42 2.40 4.50
C ILE A 44 -4.49 1.36 5.13
N ALA A 45 -4.19 1.54 6.41
CA ALA A 45 -3.28 0.68 7.16
C ALA A 45 -3.79 0.37 8.57
N ASN A 46 -3.21 -0.65 9.22
CA ASN A 46 -3.48 -0.96 10.61
C ASN A 46 -2.68 -0.04 11.53
N SER A 47 -3.34 0.80 12.33
CA SER A 47 -2.68 1.75 13.24
C SER A 47 -1.80 1.06 14.27
N ARG A 48 -2.15 -0.14 14.72
CA ARG A 48 -1.33 -0.90 15.67
C ARG A 48 -0.01 -1.37 15.09
N ASP A 49 0.02 -1.66 13.78
CA ASP A 49 1.27 -2.02 13.12
C ASP A 49 2.17 -0.79 12.96
N ILE A 50 1.56 0.37 12.67
CA ILE A 50 2.27 1.65 12.65
C ILE A 50 2.92 1.90 14.01
N GLU A 51 2.14 1.83 15.11
CA GLU A 51 2.62 2.07 16.48
C GLU A 51 3.79 1.16 16.89
N LYS A 52 3.83 -0.07 16.36
CA LYS A 52 4.83 -1.09 16.72
C LYS A 52 6.03 -1.12 15.79
N SER A 53 6.01 -0.40 14.69
CA SER A 53 7.08 -0.41 13.71
C SER A 53 8.33 0.32 14.24
N ASP A 54 9.50 -0.26 13.98
CA ASP A 54 10.78 0.34 14.32
C ASP A 54 11.26 1.29 13.22
N ILE A 55 10.82 1.03 11.99
CA ILE A 55 11.19 1.80 10.81
C ILE A 55 10.09 1.77 9.75
N LEU A 56 9.86 2.91 9.11
CA LEU A 56 9.10 3.01 7.86
C LEU A 56 10.08 3.03 6.68
N ILE A 57 9.88 2.11 5.74
CA ILE A 57 10.50 2.17 4.41
C ILE A 57 9.39 2.55 3.42
N SER A 58 9.56 3.69 2.76
CA SER A 58 8.61 4.20 1.78
C SER A 58 9.27 4.33 0.42
N MET A 59 8.71 3.66 -0.59
CA MET A 59 9.22 3.63 -1.96
C MET A 59 8.18 4.20 -2.90
N GLY A 60 8.61 5.08 -3.82
CA GLY A 60 7.71 5.75 -4.74
C GLY A 60 6.92 6.86 -4.06
N ILE A 61 7.61 7.86 -3.55
CA ILE A 61 6.95 9.01 -2.90
C ILE A 61 6.73 10.18 -3.87
N LYS A 62 7.46 10.20 -4.99
CA LYS A 62 7.39 11.30 -5.97
C LYS A 62 7.56 12.65 -5.27
N ASP A 63 6.56 13.51 -5.34
CA ASP A 63 6.55 14.82 -4.66
C ASP A 63 5.46 14.91 -3.56
N ASP A 64 4.87 13.77 -3.17
CA ASP A 64 3.88 13.69 -2.10
C ASP A 64 4.36 12.80 -0.95
N TRP A 65 4.70 13.41 0.17
CA TRP A 65 5.08 12.73 1.42
C TRP A 65 4.00 12.85 2.50
N SER A 66 2.75 13.04 2.10
CA SER A 66 1.63 13.18 3.04
C SER A 66 1.39 11.90 3.85
N PHE A 67 1.62 10.73 3.23
CA PHE A 67 1.56 9.44 3.91
C PHE A 67 2.59 9.36 5.05
N GLU A 68 3.84 9.69 4.78
CA GLU A 68 4.94 9.66 5.73
C GLU A 68 4.73 10.68 6.86
N MET A 69 4.17 11.83 6.54
CA MET A 69 3.81 12.84 7.54
C MET A 69 2.70 12.34 8.47
N ASP A 70 1.65 11.72 7.92
CA ASP A 70 0.56 11.18 8.74
C ASP A 70 1.03 9.97 9.56
N PHE A 71 1.87 9.10 8.99
CA PHE A 71 2.53 8.01 9.70
C PHE A 71 3.30 8.53 10.91
N SER A 72 4.10 9.57 10.71
CA SER A 72 4.93 10.15 11.78
C SER A 72 4.14 10.80 12.92
N LYS A 73 2.88 11.16 12.72
CA LYS A 73 1.98 11.64 13.78
C LYS A 73 1.54 10.50 14.72
N ILE A 74 1.55 9.26 14.22
CA ILE A 74 1.22 8.07 15.00
C ILE A 74 2.48 7.48 15.62
N ASN A 75 3.55 7.32 14.81
CA ASN A 75 4.84 6.78 15.24
C ASN A 75 6.00 7.53 14.60
N ASP A 76 6.75 8.26 15.40
CA ASP A 76 7.93 9.01 14.99
C ASP A 76 9.20 8.12 15.02
N CYS A 77 9.14 6.96 14.35
CA CYS A 77 10.28 6.04 14.23
C CYS A 77 11.24 6.44 13.11
N GLU A 78 12.30 5.64 12.93
CA GLU A 78 13.18 5.75 11.77
C GLU A 78 12.39 5.72 10.46
N MET A 79 12.81 6.51 9.47
CA MET A 79 12.14 6.57 8.18
C MET A 79 13.15 6.70 7.05
N VAL A 80 12.99 5.85 6.03
CA VAL A 80 13.77 5.90 4.80
C VAL A 80 12.81 5.96 3.62
N CYS A 81 12.87 7.06 2.89
CA CYS A 81 12.09 7.30 1.68
C CYS A 81 12.99 7.16 0.46
N LEU A 82 12.52 6.43 -0.55
CA LEU A 82 13.27 6.16 -1.78
C LEU A 82 12.46 6.59 -3.00
N ASP A 83 13.01 7.48 -3.78
CA ASP A 83 12.48 7.84 -5.10
C ASP A 83 13.55 8.60 -5.89
N LYS A 84 13.83 8.13 -7.11
CA LYS A 84 14.82 8.78 -7.99
C LYS A 84 14.30 10.09 -8.59
N GLU A 85 12.99 10.17 -8.84
CA GLU A 85 12.36 11.28 -9.55
C GLU A 85 11.87 12.38 -8.60
N SER A 86 11.88 12.13 -7.30
CA SER A 86 11.44 13.10 -6.32
C SER A 86 12.27 14.38 -6.35
N GLN A 87 11.59 15.50 -6.29
CA GLN A 87 12.17 16.85 -6.17
C GLN A 87 12.09 17.39 -4.74
N VAL A 88 11.65 16.57 -3.80
CA VAL A 88 11.63 16.92 -2.37
C VAL A 88 13.03 17.25 -1.92
N SER A 89 13.20 18.40 -1.27
CA SER A 89 14.51 18.81 -0.79
C SER A 89 14.94 17.98 0.44
N SER A 90 16.16 17.44 0.42
CA SER A 90 16.79 16.83 1.60
C SER A 90 16.98 17.82 2.76
N ASP A 91 16.85 19.12 2.49
CA ASP A 91 16.91 20.18 3.48
C ASP A 91 15.55 20.44 4.16
N ASP A 92 14.48 19.80 3.68
CA ASP A 92 13.19 19.86 4.34
C ASP A 92 13.31 19.38 5.79
N LEU A 93 12.70 20.13 6.70
CA LEU A 93 12.75 19.82 8.14
C LEU A 93 12.17 18.44 8.46
N PHE A 94 11.25 17.96 7.63
CA PHE A 94 10.66 16.62 7.77
C PHE A 94 11.71 15.51 7.61
N TYR A 95 12.69 15.66 6.71
CA TYR A 95 13.71 14.67 6.41
C TYR A 95 14.99 14.81 7.25
N LYS A 96 14.98 15.58 8.34
CA LYS A 96 16.11 15.71 9.25
C LYS A 96 16.08 14.69 10.38
N GLY A 97 17.26 14.43 10.92
CA GLY A 97 17.42 13.53 12.06
C GLY A 97 17.36 12.06 11.65
N HIS A 98 16.34 11.34 12.11
CA HIS A 98 16.13 9.92 11.84
C HIS A 98 15.30 9.65 10.58
N ARG A 99 15.02 10.67 9.78
CA ARG A 99 14.28 10.60 8.53
C ARG A 99 15.19 10.94 7.36
N GLN A 100 15.23 10.08 6.37
CA GLN A 100 16.14 10.18 5.23
C GLN A 100 15.38 10.11 3.92
N MET A 101 15.76 10.99 2.98
CA MET A 101 15.37 10.91 1.59
C MET A 101 16.56 10.41 0.76
N ILE A 102 16.35 9.37 -0.03
CA ILE A 102 17.34 8.75 -0.90
C ILE A 102 16.84 8.86 -2.34
N TYR A 103 17.51 9.66 -3.16
CA TYR A 103 17.15 9.92 -4.57
C TYR A 103 17.61 8.76 -5.47
N LYS A 104 17.11 7.58 -5.17
CA LYS A 104 17.32 6.36 -5.94
C LYS A 104 16.07 5.50 -5.88
N ASN A 105 15.85 4.73 -6.93
CA ASN A 105 14.82 3.69 -6.91
C ASN A 105 15.34 2.42 -6.21
N ILE A 106 14.41 1.55 -5.86
CA ILE A 106 14.76 0.22 -5.42
C ILE A 106 15.07 -0.67 -6.65
N GLY A 107 16.00 -1.60 -6.53
CA GLY A 107 16.37 -2.52 -7.59
C GLY A 107 16.81 -3.88 -7.06
N LEU A 108 17.04 -4.84 -7.94
CA LEU A 108 17.64 -6.13 -7.55
C LEU A 108 19.16 -6.00 -7.35
N GLU A 109 19.77 -5.06 -8.04
CA GLU A 109 21.21 -4.80 -7.97
C GLU A 109 21.49 -3.31 -7.74
N ALA A 110 22.69 -3.02 -7.23
CA ALA A 110 23.17 -1.65 -7.07
C ALA A 110 23.54 -1.02 -8.42
N SER A 111 23.14 0.24 -8.61
CA SER A 111 23.57 1.05 -9.76
C SER A 111 23.70 2.52 -9.36
N SER A 112 23.99 3.40 -10.35
CA SER A 112 23.90 4.84 -10.11
C SER A 112 22.51 5.26 -9.61
N ASP A 113 21.47 4.57 -10.06
CA ASP A 113 20.07 4.96 -9.95
C ASP A 113 19.27 4.06 -8.99
N THR A 114 19.86 2.96 -8.52
CA THR A 114 19.16 1.97 -7.68
C THR A 114 19.95 1.59 -6.43
N ILE A 115 19.18 1.25 -5.38
CA ILE A 115 19.68 0.57 -4.19
C ILE A 115 19.15 -0.86 -4.22
N PRO A 116 19.97 -1.89 -3.93
CA PRO A 116 19.50 -3.26 -3.86
C PRO A 116 18.46 -3.45 -2.76
N PHE A 117 17.42 -4.23 -3.05
CA PHE A 117 16.40 -4.59 -2.06
C PHE A 117 17.00 -5.30 -0.84
N ASP A 118 18.12 -5.99 -1.00
CA ASP A 118 18.88 -6.61 0.09
C ASP A 118 19.28 -5.61 1.19
N HIS A 119 19.45 -4.33 0.88
CA HIS A 119 19.72 -3.32 1.90
C HIS A 119 18.54 -3.16 2.86
N ILE A 120 17.32 -3.32 2.38
CA ILE A 120 16.10 -3.28 3.21
C ILE A 120 15.98 -4.57 4.04
N ILE A 121 16.20 -5.72 3.40
CA ILE A 121 16.12 -7.03 4.06
C ILE A 121 17.17 -7.15 5.18
N ASN A 122 18.35 -6.60 4.97
CA ASN A 122 19.46 -6.69 5.90
C ASN A 122 19.42 -5.64 7.03
N LEU A 123 18.37 -4.79 7.09
CA LEU A 123 18.19 -3.91 8.24
C LEU A 123 18.05 -4.73 9.54
N PRO A 124 18.57 -4.21 10.66
CA PRO A 124 18.58 -4.95 11.95
C PRO A 124 17.21 -4.97 12.63
N SER A 125 16.13 -4.64 11.95
CA SER A 125 14.76 -4.69 12.45
C SER A 125 13.97 -5.85 11.87
N ASN A 126 13.04 -6.38 12.66
CA ASN A 126 11.99 -7.33 12.23
C ASN A 126 10.59 -6.70 12.37
N LYS A 127 10.50 -5.39 12.38
CA LYS A 127 9.25 -4.63 12.46
C LYS A 127 9.29 -3.47 11.45
N ILE A 128 9.56 -3.83 10.20
CA ILE A 128 9.58 -2.87 9.10
C ILE A 128 8.14 -2.64 8.64
N PHE A 129 7.69 -1.39 8.62
CA PHE A 129 6.53 -1.00 7.84
C PHE A 129 7.00 -0.67 6.43
N LEU A 130 6.46 -1.35 5.43
CA LEU A 130 6.81 -1.14 4.03
C LEU A 130 5.63 -0.47 3.30
N LYS A 131 5.86 0.70 2.69
CA LYS A 131 5.03 1.26 1.61
C LYS A 131 5.79 1.07 0.31
N MET A 132 5.14 0.50 -0.71
CA MET A 132 5.73 0.29 -2.03
C MET A 132 4.73 0.66 -3.12
N ASP A 133 5.09 1.70 -3.87
CA ASP A 133 4.38 2.19 -5.03
C ASP A 133 5.44 2.55 -6.09
N VAL A 134 5.79 1.58 -6.94
CA VAL A 134 6.97 1.64 -7.82
C VAL A 134 6.62 1.44 -9.29
N GLU A 135 5.39 1.80 -9.67
CA GLU A 135 4.94 2.00 -11.05
C GLU A 135 5.17 0.77 -11.96
N GLY A 136 4.88 -0.45 -11.46
CA GLY A 136 4.99 -1.71 -12.21
C GLY A 136 6.25 -2.54 -11.94
N GLU A 137 7.18 -2.01 -11.14
CA GLU A 137 8.40 -2.73 -10.75
C GLU A 137 8.20 -3.69 -9.56
N GLU A 138 7.08 -3.64 -8.85
CA GLU A 138 6.77 -4.41 -7.63
C GLU A 138 6.91 -5.92 -7.84
N TYR A 139 6.59 -6.43 -9.02
CA TYR A 139 6.64 -7.86 -9.34
C TYR A 139 8.04 -8.46 -9.22
N LYS A 140 9.09 -7.64 -9.36
CA LYS A 140 10.49 -8.07 -9.22
C LYS A 140 10.86 -8.44 -7.79
N PHE A 141 10.10 -7.95 -6.80
CA PHE A 141 10.41 -8.08 -5.37
C PHE A 141 9.53 -9.09 -4.64
N LEU A 142 8.48 -9.64 -5.27
CA LEU A 142 7.50 -10.49 -4.61
C LEU A 142 8.12 -11.72 -3.94
N ASP A 143 9.04 -12.41 -4.62
CA ASP A 143 9.71 -13.58 -4.05
C ASP A 143 10.62 -13.20 -2.87
N LEU A 144 11.29 -12.05 -2.92
CA LEU A 144 12.10 -11.54 -1.82
C LEU A 144 11.24 -11.14 -0.60
N LEU A 145 10.07 -10.54 -0.85
CA LEU A 145 9.10 -10.22 0.20
C LEU A 145 8.56 -11.49 0.87
N ILE A 146 8.21 -12.52 0.10
CA ILE A 146 7.75 -13.81 0.62
C ILE A 146 8.83 -14.45 1.49
N GLN A 147 10.07 -14.56 0.98
CA GLN A 147 11.18 -15.20 1.68
C GLN A 147 11.56 -14.49 3.00
N ASN A 148 11.28 -13.18 3.08
CA ASN A 148 11.64 -12.33 4.20
C ASN A 148 10.41 -11.74 4.92
N SER A 149 9.25 -12.37 4.78
CA SER A 149 7.98 -11.90 5.32
C SER A 149 8.04 -11.59 6.82
N HIS A 150 8.80 -12.39 7.58
CA HIS A 150 9.01 -12.21 9.02
C HIS A 150 9.64 -10.86 9.42
N LYS A 151 10.21 -10.11 8.47
CA LYS A 151 10.80 -8.78 8.69
C LYS A 151 9.74 -7.67 8.74
N PHE A 152 8.59 -7.89 8.12
CA PHE A 152 7.60 -6.84 7.90
C PHE A 152 6.46 -6.93 8.91
N SER A 153 6.24 -5.85 9.66
CA SER A 153 5.05 -5.69 10.52
C SER A 153 3.80 -5.44 9.69
N SER A 154 3.95 -4.66 8.64
CA SER A 154 2.87 -4.33 7.70
C SER A 154 3.44 -4.00 6.32
N ILE A 155 2.63 -4.19 5.30
CA ILE A 155 2.97 -3.87 3.91
C ILE A 155 1.78 -3.16 3.29
N CYS A 156 1.98 -1.95 2.74
CA CYS A 156 1.05 -1.27 1.85
C CYS A 156 1.67 -1.23 0.46
N MET A 157 0.98 -1.78 -0.54
CA MET A 157 1.50 -1.85 -1.91
C MET A 157 0.45 -1.45 -2.93
N GLU A 158 0.90 -0.74 -3.97
CA GLU A 158 0.19 -0.69 -5.24
C GLU A 158 0.71 -1.79 -6.18
N PHE A 159 -0.23 -2.43 -6.88
CA PHE A 159 0.06 -3.37 -7.95
C PHE A 159 -0.44 -2.80 -9.26
N HIS A 160 0.48 -2.48 -10.14
CA HIS A 160 0.21 -1.89 -11.44
C HIS A 160 0.05 -2.96 -12.53
N CYS A 161 -0.50 -2.55 -13.67
CA CYS A 161 -0.57 -3.38 -14.87
C CYS A 161 -1.25 -4.75 -14.65
N LEU A 162 -2.23 -4.84 -13.73
CA LEU A 162 -2.91 -6.11 -13.41
C LEU A 162 -3.65 -6.73 -14.60
N ASN A 163 -3.94 -5.94 -15.61
CA ASN A 163 -4.57 -6.40 -16.85
C ASN A 163 -3.58 -6.96 -17.87
N GLU A 164 -2.28 -6.94 -17.57
CA GLU A 164 -1.24 -7.58 -18.37
C GLU A 164 -1.12 -9.08 -18.05
N GLU A 165 -0.56 -9.80 -19.02
CA GLU A 165 -0.39 -11.24 -18.90
C GLU A 165 0.49 -11.59 -17.69
N ASN A 166 0.03 -12.52 -16.87
CA ASN A 166 0.68 -13.06 -15.68
C ASN A 166 0.72 -12.16 -14.43
N ASN A 167 0.50 -10.86 -14.50
CA ASN A 167 0.60 -9.97 -13.35
C ASN A 167 -0.46 -10.29 -12.29
N PHE A 168 -1.69 -10.55 -12.72
CA PHE A 168 -2.74 -10.95 -11.79
C PHE A 168 -2.45 -12.31 -11.13
N ASP A 169 -1.91 -13.26 -11.86
CA ASP A 169 -1.52 -14.57 -11.33
C ASP A 169 -0.33 -14.45 -10.35
N ALA A 170 0.62 -13.56 -10.64
CA ALA A 170 1.73 -13.25 -9.74
C ALA A 170 1.22 -12.64 -8.41
N LEU A 171 0.25 -11.72 -8.47
CA LEU A 171 -0.41 -11.18 -7.30
C LEU A 171 -1.10 -12.27 -6.47
N LEU A 172 -1.89 -13.15 -7.09
CA LEU A 172 -2.56 -14.24 -6.38
C LEU A 172 -1.57 -15.20 -5.72
N ASN A 173 -0.47 -15.51 -6.41
CA ASN A 173 0.61 -16.34 -5.87
C ASN A 173 1.29 -15.66 -4.66
N PHE A 174 1.53 -14.35 -4.73
CA PHE A 174 2.08 -13.55 -3.64
C PHE A 174 1.19 -13.61 -2.41
N ILE A 175 -0.10 -13.29 -2.55
CA ILE A 175 -1.08 -13.32 -1.44
C ILE A 175 -1.18 -14.71 -0.82
N GLY A 176 -1.08 -15.76 -1.64
CA GLY A 176 -1.14 -17.14 -1.17
C GLY A 176 0.10 -17.62 -0.40
N LYS A 177 1.21 -16.89 -0.47
CA LYS A 177 2.50 -17.32 0.10
C LYS A 177 3.07 -16.39 1.16
N ILE A 178 2.67 -15.11 1.17
CA ILE A 178 3.12 -14.16 2.18
C ILE A 178 2.51 -14.50 3.55
N ASP A 179 3.27 -14.33 4.63
CA ASP A 179 2.78 -14.63 5.99
C ASP A 179 1.75 -13.62 6.48
N GLN A 180 1.90 -12.35 6.08
CA GLN A 180 0.97 -11.29 6.42
C GLN A 180 -0.42 -11.55 5.85
N LYS A 181 -1.43 -11.11 6.57
CA LYS A 181 -2.84 -11.25 6.15
C LYS A 181 -3.31 -9.98 5.46
N LEU A 182 -3.98 -10.15 4.33
CA LEU A 182 -4.63 -9.05 3.61
C LEU A 182 -5.75 -8.47 4.48
N ILE A 183 -5.70 -7.16 4.76
CA ILE A 183 -6.68 -6.44 5.59
C ILE A 183 -7.43 -5.35 4.84
N HIS A 184 -6.92 -4.95 3.69
CA HIS A 184 -7.55 -3.93 2.86
C HIS A 184 -7.26 -4.16 1.38
N ILE A 185 -8.24 -3.81 0.55
CA ILE A 185 -8.17 -3.85 -0.92
C ILE A 185 -8.97 -2.68 -1.48
N HIS A 186 -8.34 -1.88 -2.34
CA HIS A 186 -8.97 -0.78 -3.05
C HIS A 186 -8.52 -0.78 -4.52
N PRO A 187 -9.41 -1.07 -5.49
CA PRO A 187 -9.10 -0.90 -6.90
C PRO A 187 -9.01 0.59 -7.25
N ASN A 188 -7.87 1.03 -7.78
CA ASN A 188 -7.69 2.41 -8.21
C ASN A 188 -8.60 2.70 -9.44
N ASN A 189 -9.39 3.74 -9.35
CA ASN A 189 -10.36 4.11 -10.38
C ASN A 189 -9.80 5.12 -11.40
N CYS A 190 -8.50 5.44 -11.32
CA CYS A 190 -7.82 6.30 -12.27
C CYS A 190 -7.49 5.54 -13.56
N GLY A 191 -7.76 6.16 -14.68
CA GLY A 191 -7.18 5.80 -15.96
C GLY A 191 -7.70 4.53 -16.62
N MET A 192 -6.77 3.83 -17.25
CA MET A 192 -7.01 2.70 -18.15
C MET A 192 -7.43 1.45 -17.37
N GLY A 193 -8.48 0.79 -17.78
CA GLY A 193 -8.85 -0.51 -17.21
C GLY A 193 -10.32 -0.68 -16.91
N PHE A 194 -11.12 0.38 -16.98
CA PHE A 194 -12.58 0.25 -16.74
C PHE A 194 -13.27 -0.75 -17.68
N ASP A 195 -12.72 -0.97 -18.88
CA ASP A 195 -13.25 -1.93 -19.86
C ASP A 195 -12.60 -3.32 -19.75
N LYS A 196 -11.62 -3.49 -18.84
CA LYS A 196 -10.90 -4.74 -18.67
C LYS A 196 -11.53 -5.60 -17.57
N LYS A 197 -11.10 -6.86 -17.51
CA LYS A 197 -11.53 -7.82 -16.49
C LYS A 197 -11.08 -7.40 -15.09
N TRP A 198 -9.85 -6.85 -14.99
CA TRP A 198 -9.24 -6.38 -13.76
C TRP A 198 -8.94 -4.89 -13.83
N PRO A 199 -8.90 -4.16 -12.72
CA PRO A 199 -8.43 -2.79 -12.70
C PRO A 199 -6.98 -2.74 -13.18
N HIS A 200 -6.53 -1.61 -13.67
CA HIS A 200 -5.13 -1.44 -14.04
C HIS A 200 -4.23 -1.44 -12.80
N VAL A 201 -4.69 -0.82 -11.75
CA VAL A 201 -3.98 -0.67 -10.46
C VAL A 201 -4.88 -1.09 -9.31
N ILE A 202 -4.28 -1.68 -8.28
CA ILE A 202 -4.95 -2.06 -7.03
C ILE A 202 -4.05 -1.78 -5.83
N GLU A 203 -4.61 -1.15 -4.82
CA GLU A 203 -3.96 -0.90 -3.53
C GLU A 203 -4.28 -2.04 -2.57
N LEU A 204 -3.28 -2.60 -1.94
CA LEU A 204 -3.41 -3.69 -0.98
C LEU A 204 -2.65 -3.38 0.31
N SER A 205 -3.26 -3.71 1.45
CA SER A 205 -2.60 -3.60 2.74
C SER A 205 -2.63 -4.92 3.49
N PHE A 206 -1.48 -5.25 4.08
CA PHE A 206 -1.24 -6.49 4.79
C PHE A 206 -0.77 -6.21 6.22
N THR A 207 -1.09 -7.10 7.14
CA THR A 207 -0.72 -7.03 8.56
C THR A 207 -0.09 -8.33 9.05
N SER A 208 0.86 -8.25 9.96
CA SER A 208 1.34 -9.37 10.77
C SER A 208 0.59 -9.51 12.10
N SER A 209 -0.33 -8.59 12.42
CA SER A 209 -1.09 -8.60 13.67
C SER A 209 -2.17 -9.68 13.68
N ASP A 210 -2.39 -10.29 14.86
CA ASP A 210 -3.39 -11.34 15.08
C ASP A 210 -4.79 -10.79 15.39
N ASN A 211 -4.96 -9.48 15.57
CA ASN A 211 -6.24 -8.85 15.93
C ASN A 211 -7.13 -8.62 14.67
N ILE A 212 -7.28 -9.66 13.87
CA ILE A 212 -8.07 -9.68 12.65
C ILE A 212 -9.04 -10.85 12.67
N ASN A 213 -10.15 -10.70 11.97
CA ASN A 213 -11.19 -11.73 11.91
C ASN A 213 -11.65 -11.94 10.47
N TYR A 214 -11.94 -13.19 10.10
CA TYR A 214 -12.64 -13.45 8.85
C TYR A 214 -14.12 -13.03 9.01
N ASP A 215 -14.55 -12.07 8.20
CA ASP A 215 -15.93 -11.61 8.15
C ASP A 215 -16.48 -11.70 6.71
N PRO A 216 -17.32 -12.68 6.40
CA PRO A 216 -17.90 -12.82 5.07
C PRO A 216 -18.89 -11.70 4.73
N SER A 217 -19.35 -10.93 5.72
CA SER A 217 -20.27 -9.79 5.52
C SER A 217 -19.54 -8.47 5.27
N LEU A 218 -18.19 -8.46 5.31
CA LEU A 218 -17.41 -7.27 5.02
C LEU A 218 -17.75 -6.72 3.64
N THR A 219 -18.12 -5.44 3.61
CA THR A 219 -18.50 -4.73 2.38
C THR A 219 -17.38 -3.80 1.94
N LEU A 220 -17.20 -3.70 0.62
CA LEU A 220 -16.22 -2.82 -0.01
C LEU A 220 -16.92 -1.96 -1.08
N PRO A 221 -16.49 -0.73 -1.33
CA PRO A 221 -15.32 -0.10 -0.70
C PRO A 221 -15.52 0.12 0.81
N HIS A 222 -14.42 0.19 1.54
CA HIS A 222 -14.41 0.49 2.96
C HIS A 222 -14.82 1.96 3.20
N SER A 223 -15.36 2.29 4.38
CA SER A 223 -15.78 3.68 4.68
C SER A 223 -14.63 4.71 4.75
N LEU A 224 -13.40 4.25 4.82
CA LEU A 224 -12.19 5.08 4.75
C LEU A 224 -11.67 5.24 3.31
N ASP A 225 -12.19 4.46 2.34
CA ASP A 225 -11.79 4.59 0.94
C ASP A 225 -12.22 5.93 0.36
N MET A 226 -11.36 6.44 -0.49
CA MET A 226 -11.64 7.59 -1.32
C MET A 226 -11.38 7.23 -2.78
N LEU A 227 -12.11 7.84 -3.69
CA LEU A 227 -11.81 7.74 -5.11
C LEU A 227 -10.38 8.24 -5.38
N CYS A 228 -9.55 7.47 -6.06
CA CYS A 228 -8.25 8.00 -6.52
C CYS A 228 -8.47 9.12 -7.55
N CYS A 229 -9.38 8.91 -8.51
CA CYS A 229 -9.84 9.95 -9.44
C CYS A 229 -11.25 10.43 -9.07
N PRO A 230 -11.41 11.68 -8.59
CA PRO A 230 -12.71 12.21 -8.17
C PRO A 230 -13.78 12.24 -9.26
N GLU A 231 -13.35 12.39 -10.51
CA GLU A 231 -14.24 12.44 -11.68
C GLU A 231 -14.59 11.04 -12.24
N GLY A 232 -13.90 10.01 -11.75
CA GLY A 232 -14.08 8.62 -12.18
C GLY A 232 -15.26 7.94 -11.50
N ARG A 233 -15.61 6.76 -12.03
CA ARG A 233 -16.53 5.84 -11.37
C ARG A 233 -15.75 4.98 -10.39
N ASP A 234 -16.30 4.78 -9.21
CA ASP A 234 -15.74 3.86 -8.23
C ASP A 234 -16.02 2.40 -8.58
N TYR A 235 -15.32 1.50 -7.92
CA TYR A 235 -15.59 0.07 -7.97
C TYR A 235 -16.51 -0.37 -6.83
N GLN A 236 -17.48 -1.23 -7.14
CA GLN A 236 -18.18 -2.03 -6.15
C GLN A 236 -17.54 -3.41 -6.13
N VAL A 237 -16.81 -3.71 -5.08
CA VAL A 237 -16.05 -4.96 -4.99
C VAL A 237 -16.90 -6.07 -4.40
N THR A 238 -16.89 -7.22 -5.06
CA THR A 238 -17.47 -8.48 -4.58
C THR A 238 -16.46 -9.61 -4.75
N PHE A 239 -16.79 -10.80 -4.26
CA PHE A 239 -15.93 -11.97 -4.36
C PHE A 239 -16.69 -13.15 -4.89
N PHE A 240 -16.04 -13.97 -5.74
CA PHE A 240 -16.64 -15.22 -6.20
C PHE A 240 -17.04 -16.08 -5.00
N LYS A 241 -18.09 -16.85 -5.16
CA LYS A 241 -18.41 -17.91 -4.16
C LYS A 241 -17.31 -18.96 -4.23
N PRO A 242 -16.83 -19.45 -3.08
CA PRO A 242 -15.85 -20.53 -3.04
C PRO A 242 -16.37 -21.82 -3.68
#